data_e8aea05093d3f297e1e233a7621d460b
#
_entry.id   e8aea05093d3f297e1e233a7621d460b
#
_cell.length_a   1.000
_cell.length_b   1.000
_cell.length_c   1.000
_cell.angle_alpha   90.00
_cell.angle_beta   90.00
_cell.angle_gamma   90.00
#
_symmetry.space_group_name_H-M   'P 1'
#
loop_
_entity.id
_entity.type
_entity.pdbx_description
1 polymer ?
#
loop_
_entity_poly.entity_id
_entity_poly.type
_entity_poly.pdbx_seq_one_letter_code
_entity_poly.pdbx_strand_id
1 'polypeptide(L)'
;MRVHQIEGDWGIEHLRMSTRPDPVPGPGQVLLRMLASSLNYRDLVVLGRGYGNFTGTLPLVPLSDGVGEVVAVGAGVERIAVGDRVCPMFFPDWIAGDPDLSRLTQSLGGPLDGTMSDFMVLPATGVARVPAALDDEQAACLPCAGLTAWRALAVLGTTRPGEQVLIQGSGGVALFALQFAKLFGAHVTVISSSDEKIERLVAMGADATVNYSRTPDWARATREITGGRGYDQVVEVGGEKTLPQSLRCIRPGGTISMIGVLSGAAMQASLGHVVTRQVRLQGVT
;
A
#
# COMPACT_ATOMS: atom_id res chain seq x y z
N MET A 1 -8.62 25.27 -11.13
CA MET A 1 -7.56 24.26 -11.09
C MET A 1 -7.72 23.21 -12.19
N ARG A 2 -6.61 22.64 -12.67
CA ARG A 2 -6.64 21.47 -13.54
C ARG A 2 -6.84 20.21 -12.69
N VAL A 3 -7.60 19.27 -13.21
CA VAL A 3 -7.79 17.95 -12.64
C VAL A 3 -7.72 16.89 -13.74
N HIS A 4 -7.23 15.71 -13.42
CA HIS A 4 -7.50 14.53 -14.23
C HIS A 4 -8.59 13.76 -13.54
N GLN A 5 -9.71 13.53 -14.23
CA GLN A 5 -10.86 12.85 -13.64
C GLN A 5 -11.43 11.80 -14.60
N ILE A 6 -12.02 10.77 -14.03
CA ILE A 6 -12.80 9.79 -14.75
C ILE A 6 -14.20 10.39 -14.92
N GLU A 7 -14.70 10.49 -16.15
CA GLU A 7 -16.01 11.10 -16.43
C GLU A 7 -16.76 10.38 -17.54
N GLY A 8 -18.08 10.43 -17.46
CA GLY A 8 -18.97 9.77 -18.42
C GLY A 8 -19.17 8.28 -18.13
N ASP A 9 -18.11 7.48 -18.14
CA ASP A 9 -18.13 6.06 -17.78
C ASP A 9 -16.78 5.66 -17.15
N TRP A 10 -16.71 4.44 -16.62
CA TRP A 10 -15.50 3.88 -16.03
C TRP A 10 -14.56 3.34 -17.11
N GLY A 11 -13.25 3.46 -16.88
CA GLY A 11 -12.22 2.99 -17.80
C GLY A 11 -11.09 4.03 -17.95
N ILE A 12 -9.92 3.56 -18.32
CA ILE A 12 -8.75 4.44 -18.55
C ILE A 12 -9.01 5.38 -19.75
N GLU A 13 -9.81 4.95 -20.72
CA GLU A 13 -10.24 5.72 -21.88
C GLU A 13 -11.19 6.87 -21.51
N HIS A 14 -11.72 6.87 -20.28
CA HIS A 14 -12.58 7.92 -19.73
C HIS A 14 -11.83 8.87 -18.79
N LEU A 15 -10.54 8.66 -18.58
CA LEU A 15 -9.68 9.60 -17.84
C LEU A 15 -9.41 10.83 -18.72
N ARG A 16 -9.84 12.00 -18.28
CA ARG A 16 -9.73 13.27 -19.01
C ARG A 16 -9.11 14.36 -18.15
N MET A 17 -8.35 15.23 -18.79
CA MET A 17 -7.96 16.49 -18.17
C MET A 17 -9.15 17.46 -18.28
N SER A 18 -9.59 17.96 -17.14
CA SER A 18 -10.71 18.90 -16.99
C SER A 18 -10.32 20.07 -16.10
N THR A 19 -11.19 21.05 -16.03
CA THR A 19 -11.02 22.24 -15.17
C THR A 19 -12.15 22.29 -14.15
N ARG A 20 -11.80 22.49 -12.89
CA ARG A 20 -12.74 22.75 -11.78
C ARG A 20 -12.43 24.11 -11.14
N PRO A 21 -13.39 24.75 -10.45
CA PRO A 21 -13.06 25.91 -9.59
C PRO A 21 -11.96 25.59 -8.60
N ASP A 22 -11.13 26.57 -8.24
CA ASP A 22 -10.15 26.39 -7.18
C ASP A 22 -10.89 26.20 -5.85
N PRO A 23 -10.57 25.15 -5.07
CA PRO A 23 -11.25 24.91 -3.82
C PRO A 23 -10.75 25.87 -2.72
N VAL A 24 -11.64 26.17 -1.75
CA VAL A 24 -11.34 27.03 -0.59
C VAL A 24 -11.50 26.18 0.68
N PRO A 25 -10.50 26.18 1.59
CA PRO A 25 -10.59 25.43 2.82
C PRO A 25 -11.60 26.03 3.80
N GLY A 26 -12.52 25.21 4.27
CA GLY A 26 -13.45 25.56 5.37
C GLY A 26 -12.78 25.44 6.75
N PRO A 27 -13.53 25.70 7.85
CA PRO A 27 -13.02 25.51 9.20
C PRO A 27 -12.47 24.09 9.41
N GLY A 28 -11.28 23.99 10.04
CA GLY A 28 -10.60 22.72 10.30
C GLY A 28 -9.95 22.08 9.08
N GLN A 29 -9.98 22.69 7.90
CA GLN A 29 -9.43 22.16 6.66
C GLN A 29 -8.15 22.88 6.23
N VAL A 30 -7.37 22.21 5.39
CA VAL A 30 -6.18 22.77 4.72
C VAL A 30 -6.34 22.66 3.21
N LEU A 31 -5.81 23.66 2.48
CA LEU A 31 -5.68 23.63 1.03
C LEU A 31 -4.24 23.24 0.69
N LEU A 32 -4.09 22.18 -0.06
CA LEU A 32 -2.81 21.70 -0.57
C LEU A 32 -2.65 22.09 -2.03
N ARG A 33 -1.50 22.60 -2.40
CA ARG A 33 -1.00 22.62 -3.78
C ARG A 33 -0.21 21.34 -3.99
N MET A 34 -0.69 20.46 -4.87
CA MET A 34 -0.05 19.17 -5.10
C MET A 34 1.31 19.36 -5.79
N LEU A 35 2.33 18.64 -5.30
CA LEU A 35 3.72 18.68 -5.78
C LEU A 35 4.07 17.42 -6.56
N ALA A 36 3.67 16.26 -6.04
CA ALA A 36 3.83 14.97 -6.69
C ALA A 36 2.71 14.01 -6.30
N SER A 37 2.47 13.01 -7.14
CA SER A 37 1.55 11.90 -6.88
C SER A 37 2.21 10.58 -7.25
N SER A 38 1.87 9.49 -6.54
CA SER A 38 2.39 8.16 -6.79
C SER A 38 1.30 7.24 -7.30
N LEU A 39 1.67 6.36 -8.24
CA LEU A 39 0.78 5.38 -8.83
C LEU A 39 0.81 4.07 -8.03
N ASN A 40 -0.37 3.51 -7.82
CA ASN A 40 -0.57 2.21 -7.17
C ASN A 40 -1.41 1.29 -8.04
N TYR A 41 -1.28 -0.03 -7.86
CA TYR A 41 -2.10 -0.99 -8.59
C TYR A 41 -3.60 -0.76 -8.39
N ARG A 42 -4.00 -0.30 -7.19
CA ARG A 42 -5.39 0.02 -6.89
C ARG A 42 -6.00 1.07 -7.82
N ASP A 43 -5.20 1.94 -8.38
CA ASP A 43 -5.68 2.99 -9.28
C ASP A 43 -6.27 2.38 -10.57
N LEU A 44 -5.66 1.29 -11.08
CA LEU A 44 -6.22 0.52 -12.17
C LEU A 44 -7.54 -0.18 -11.77
N VAL A 45 -7.63 -0.64 -10.52
CA VAL A 45 -8.87 -1.25 -9.99
C VAL A 45 -9.97 -0.21 -9.88
N VAL A 46 -9.66 1.02 -9.44
CA VAL A 46 -10.61 2.14 -9.40
C VAL A 46 -11.09 2.50 -10.80
N LEU A 47 -10.19 2.66 -11.77
CA LEU A 47 -10.52 2.94 -13.16
C LEU A 47 -11.52 1.91 -13.74
N GLY A 48 -11.35 0.62 -13.40
CA GLY A 48 -12.23 -0.47 -13.79
C GLY A 48 -13.46 -0.67 -12.89
N ARG A 49 -13.75 0.25 -11.94
CA ARG A 49 -14.83 0.09 -10.94
C ARG A 49 -14.73 -1.21 -10.12
N GLY A 50 -13.52 -1.72 -9.91
CA GLY A 50 -13.30 -3.05 -9.33
C GLY A 50 -13.69 -3.19 -7.86
N TYR A 51 -13.92 -2.09 -7.15
CA TYR A 51 -14.46 -2.09 -5.79
C TYR A 51 -15.99 -1.94 -5.76
N GLY A 52 -16.67 -2.02 -6.91
CA GLY A 52 -18.12 -1.90 -7.00
C GLY A 52 -18.62 -0.57 -6.45
N ASN A 53 -19.60 -0.63 -5.54
CA ASN A 53 -20.17 0.58 -4.93
C ASN A 53 -19.18 1.36 -4.06
N PHE A 54 -18.10 0.74 -3.58
CA PHE A 54 -17.06 1.41 -2.81
C PHE A 54 -16.08 2.21 -3.68
N THR A 55 -16.16 2.10 -5.01
CA THR A 55 -15.36 2.94 -5.93
C THR A 55 -15.81 4.40 -5.92
N GLY A 56 -17.09 4.66 -5.61
CA GLY A 56 -17.69 5.99 -5.63
C GLY A 56 -18.53 6.25 -6.88
N THR A 57 -18.68 7.52 -7.21
CA THR A 57 -19.48 8.02 -8.33
C THR A 57 -18.64 8.91 -9.24
N LEU A 58 -19.04 9.03 -10.50
CA LEU A 58 -18.41 9.92 -11.48
C LEU A 58 -19.03 11.34 -11.44
N PRO A 59 -18.25 12.40 -11.75
CA PRO A 59 -16.82 12.36 -12.06
C PRO A 59 -15.96 12.18 -10.81
N LEU A 60 -14.85 11.44 -10.93
CA LEU A 60 -13.93 11.12 -9.82
C LEU A 60 -12.49 11.46 -10.21
N VAL A 61 -11.77 12.16 -9.34
CA VAL A 61 -10.33 12.35 -9.44
C VAL A 61 -9.63 11.13 -8.85
N PRO A 62 -8.86 10.35 -9.63
CA PRO A 62 -8.18 9.16 -9.14
C PRO A 62 -6.90 9.49 -8.34
N LEU A 63 -6.18 8.45 -7.95
CA LEU A 63 -4.96 8.37 -7.15
C LEU A 63 -5.18 8.68 -5.67
N SER A 64 -4.60 7.83 -4.82
CA SER A 64 -4.68 8.00 -3.37
C SER A 64 -3.45 8.68 -2.77
N ASP A 65 -2.33 8.65 -3.50
CA ASP A 65 -1.02 8.97 -2.95
C ASP A 65 -0.46 10.26 -3.55
N GLY A 66 0.08 11.09 -2.68
CA GLY A 66 0.72 12.32 -3.10
C GLY A 66 1.37 13.07 -1.96
N VAL A 67 2.00 14.15 -2.32
CA VAL A 67 2.53 15.17 -1.42
C VAL A 67 2.11 16.54 -1.93
N GLY A 68 1.77 17.44 -1.02
CA GLY A 68 1.43 18.82 -1.33
C GLY A 68 2.01 19.79 -0.32
N GLU A 69 2.14 21.04 -0.74
CA GLU A 69 2.43 22.18 0.13
C GLU A 69 1.12 22.81 0.60
N VAL A 70 1.01 23.07 1.87
CA VAL A 70 -0.12 23.81 2.44
C VAL A 70 -0.05 25.26 2.00
N VAL A 71 -1.03 25.71 1.22
CA VAL A 71 -1.08 27.09 0.71
C VAL A 71 -2.14 27.92 1.41
N ALA A 72 -3.10 27.32 2.09
CA ALA A 72 -4.06 28.01 2.95
C ALA A 72 -4.56 27.07 4.06
N VAL A 73 -4.99 27.65 5.18
CA VAL A 73 -5.59 26.95 6.31
C VAL A 73 -6.90 27.61 6.70
N GLY A 74 -7.90 26.80 7.02
CA GLY A 74 -9.18 27.25 7.54
C GLY A 74 -9.12 27.61 9.03
N ALA A 75 -10.16 28.25 9.54
CA ALA A 75 -10.26 28.60 10.95
C ALA A 75 -10.15 27.36 11.86
N GLY A 76 -9.45 27.50 13.00
CA GLY A 76 -9.27 26.44 14.00
C GLY A 76 -8.20 25.40 13.65
N VAL A 77 -7.45 25.56 12.57
CA VAL A 77 -6.29 24.71 12.27
C VAL A 77 -5.06 25.21 13.02
N GLU A 78 -4.53 24.40 13.92
CA GLU A 78 -3.36 24.73 14.75
C GLU A 78 -2.15 23.82 14.46
N ARG A 79 -2.39 22.57 14.06
CA ARG A 79 -1.36 21.55 13.90
C ARG A 79 -0.53 21.72 12.62
N ILE A 80 -1.11 22.31 11.59
CA ILE A 80 -0.54 22.46 10.24
C ILE A 80 -0.51 23.94 9.90
N ALA A 81 0.56 24.40 9.24
CA ALA A 81 0.76 25.79 8.84
C ALA A 81 0.99 25.93 7.33
N VAL A 82 0.74 27.11 6.80
CA VAL A 82 1.11 27.45 5.41
C VAL A 82 2.61 27.27 5.22
N GLY A 83 3.01 26.63 4.12
CA GLY A 83 4.38 26.23 3.81
C GLY A 83 4.77 24.82 4.31
N ASP A 84 3.96 24.17 5.17
CA ASP A 84 4.21 22.78 5.53
C ASP A 84 4.08 21.87 4.30
N ARG A 85 5.01 20.92 4.13
CA ARG A 85 4.88 19.81 3.19
C ARG A 85 4.17 18.64 3.89
N VAL A 86 3.10 18.16 3.27
CA VAL A 86 2.26 17.09 3.87
C VAL A 86 1.86 16.06 2.83
N CYS A 87 1.71 14.80 3.29
CA CYS A 87 1.04 13.76 2.52
C CYS A 87 -0.42 13.65 2.98
N PRO A 88 -1.38 13.59 2.05
CA PRO A 88 -2.74 13.14 2.35
C PRO A 88 -2.73 11.73 2.92
N MET A 89 -3.54 11.47 3.94
CA MET A 89 -3.76 10.11 4.44
C MET A 89 -4.68 9.35 3.48
N PHE A 90 -4.38 8.07 3.25
CA PHE A 90 -5.18 7.19 2.38
C PHE A 90 -6.66 7.17 2.79
N PHE A 91 -6.94 7.11 4.10
CA PHE A 91 -8.24 7.27 4.73
C PHE A 91 -8.23 8.53 5.60
N PRO A 92 -8.62 9.70 5.08
CA PRO A 92 -8.47 10.98 5.79
C PRO A 92 -9.20 11.03 7.15
N ASP A 93 -10.26 10.26 7.30
CA ASP A 93 -11.09 10.22 8.52
C ASP A 93 -10.71 9.08 9.48
N TRP A 94 -9.77 8.21 9.11
CA TRP A 94 -9.26 7.17 10.02
C TRP A 94 -7.99 7.60 10.72
N ILE A 95 -8.13 8.43 11.74
CA ILE A 95 -6.99 9.01 12.46
C ILE A 95 -6.36 7.99 13.42
N ALA A 96 -7.17 7.17 14.08
CA ALA A 96 -6.73 6.18 15.07
C ALA A 96 -7.83 5.16 15.40
N GLY A 97 -7.47 4.11 16.13
CA GLY A 97 -8.36 3.09 16.64
C GLY A 97 -8.54 1.90 15.70
N ASP A 98 -9.43 0.99 16.09
CA ASP A 98 -9.75 -0.20 15.33
C ASP A 98 -10.39 0.13 13.97
N PRO A 99 -10.25 -0.78 12.97
CA PRO A 99 -10.90 -0.60 11.68
C PRO A 99 -12.43 -0.58 11.85
N ASP A 100 -13.05 0.43 11.25
CA ASP A 100 -14.49 0.59 11.18
C ASP A 100 -14.92 0.72 9.71
N LEU A 101 -16.01 0.06 9.33
CA LEU A 101 -16.43 0.02 7.93
C LEU A 101 -16.72 1.42 7.38
N SER A 102 -17.27 2.34 8.18
CA SER A 102 -17.53 3.71 7.77
C SER A 102 -16.26 4.47 7.37
N ARG A 103 -15.13 4.17 8.03
CA ARG A 103 -13.82 4.76 7.76
C ARG A 103 -13.12 4.09 6.59
N LEU A 104 -13.18 2.76 6.51
CA LEU A 104 -12.55 1.97 5.44
C LEU A 104 -13.17 2.20 4.06
N THR A 105 -14.38 2.74 4.01
CA THR A 105 -15.08 3.05 2.75
C THR A 105 -14.85 4.46 2.23
N GLN A 106 -14.03 5.28 2.90
CA GLN A 106 -13.76 6.67 2.56
C GLN A 106 -12.28 6.87 2.19
N SER A 107 -11.82 6.18 1.14
CA SER A 107 -10.44 6.32 0.65
C SER A 107 -10.30 7.37 -0.44
N LEU A 108 -9.15 8.03 -0.49
CA LEU A 108 -8.79 8.94 -1.57
C LEU A 108 -8.63 8.19 -2.91
N GLY A 109 -8.98 8.88 -3.99
CA GLY A 109 -8.97 8.32 -5.34
C GLY A 109 -10.05 7.28 -5.60
N GLY A 110 -11.07 7.21 -4.75
CA GLY A 110 -12.25 6.37 -4.79
C GLY A 110 -12.63 5.83 -3.40
N PRO A 111 -13.79 6.28 -2.84
CA PRO A 111 -14.83 7.15 -3.41
C PRO A 111 -14.54 8.67 -3.31
N LEU A 112 -13.60 9.10 -2.49
CA LEU A 112 -13.24 10.52 -2.38
C LEU A 112 -12.34 10.92 -3.54
N ASP A 113 -12.43 12.19 -3.98
CA ASP A 113 -11.48 12.73 -4.95
C ASP A 113 -10.04 12.56 -4.47
N GLY A 114 -9.16 12.18 -5.40
CA GLY A 114 -7.78 11.85 -5.14
C GLY A 114 -6.79 12.97 -5.49
N THR A 115 -5.54 12.59 -5.63
CA THR A 115 -4.41 13.51 -5.73
C THR A 115 -4.06 13.98 -7.15
N MET A 116 -4.78 13.51 -8.18
CA MET A 116 -4.48 13.85 -9.57
C MET A 116 -5.09 15.22 -9.98
N SER A 117 -4.76 16.26 -9.20
CA SER A 117 -5.26 17.63 -9.34
C SER A 117 -4.19 18.65 -8.94
N ASP A 118 -4.34 19.92 -9.37
CA ASP A 118 -3.44 20.99 -8.93
C ASP A 118 -3.59 21.30 -7.44
N PHE A 119 -4.83 21.23 -6.91
CA PHE A 119 -5.15 21.54 -5.52
C PHE A 119 -6.10 20.50 -4.92
N MET A 120 -6.00 20.33 -3.60
CA MET A 120 -6.85 19.43 -2.81
C MET A 120 -7.18 20.08 -1.46
N VAL A 121 -8.44 19.94 -1.01
CA VAL A 121 -8.86 20.33 0.35
C VAL A 121 -9.10 19.08 1.18
N LEU A 122 -8.53 19.05 2.39
CA LEU A 122 -8.67 17.94 3.32
C LEU A 122 -8.85 18.45 4.76
N PRO A 123 -9.43 17.65 5.66
CA PRO A 123 -9.32 17.91 7.08
C PRO A 123 -7.84 18.03 7.49
N ALA A 124 -7.50 18.98 8.34
CA ALA A 124 -6.12 19.13 8.83
C ALA A 124 -5.63 17.88 9.59
N THR A 125 -6.56 17.06 10.12
CA THR A 125 -6.28 15.77 10.74
C THR A 125 -5.99 14.66 9.73
N GLY A 126 -6.45 14.81 8.50
CA GLY A 126 -6.29 13.85 7.40
C GLY A 126 -4.98 14.00 6.60
N VAL A 127 -4.01 14.75 7.13
CA VAL A 127 -2.69 14.93 6.50
C VAL A 127 -1.56 14.68 7.50
N ALA A 128 -0.42 14.20 7.01
CA ALA A 128 0.79 13.96 7.78
C ALA A 128 1.96 14.80 7.25
N ARG A 129 2.72 15.45 8.14
CA ARG A 129 3.92 16.19 7.75
C ARG A 129 4.98 15.29 7.15
N VAL A 130 5.61 15.75 6.10
CA VAL A 130 6.73 15.08 5.44
C VAL A 130 8.02 15.42 6.19
N PRO A 131 8.85 14.41 6.54
CA PRO A 131 10.20 14.67 7.05
C PRO A 131 11.04 15.47 6.05
N ALA A 132 11.82 16.44 6.52
CA ALA A 132 12.62 17.31 5.66
C ALA A 132 13.67 16.56 4.82
N ALA A 133 14.06 15.36 5.24
CA ALA A 133 15.05 14.53 4.54
C ALA A 133 14.51 13.85 3.28
N LEU A 134 13.19 13.83 3.08
CA LEU A 134 12.56 13.21 1.91
C LEU A 134 12.26 14.29 0.85
N ASP A 135 12.55 13.98 -0.40
CA ASP A 135 12.04 14.75 -1.52
C ASP A 135 10.54 14.49 -1.77
N ASP A 136 9.95 15.17 -2.75
CA ASP A 136 8.51 15.09 -2.98
C ASP A 136 8.11 13.75 -3.58
N GLU A 137 8.91 13.20 -4.48
CA GLU A 137 8.66 11.91 -5.11
C GLU A 137 8.76 10.76 -4.10
N GLN A 138 9.74 10.80 -3.21
CA GLN A 138 9.88 9.82 -2.12
C GLN A 138 8.70 9.90 -1.15
N ALA A 139 8.33 11.12 -0.75
CA ALA A 139 7.22 11.34 0.17
C ALA A 139 5.88 10.87 -0.42
N ALA A 140 5.65 11.14 -1.71
CA ALA A 140 4.42 10.72 -2.40
C ALA A 140 4.18 9.21 -2.39
N CYS A 141 5.23 8.38 -2.26
CA CYS A 141 5.10 6.92 -2.24
C CYS A 141 4.70 6.34 -0.86
N LEU A 142 4.66 7.16 0.19
CA LEU A 142 4.47 6.67 1.57
C LEU A 142 3.03 6.30 1.93
N PRO A 143 1.98 7.05 1.52
CA PRO A 143 0.64 6.88 2.08
C PRO A 143 0.01 5.51 1.86
N CYS A 144 0.20 4.91 0.69
CA CYS A 144 -0.29 3.56 0.41
C CYS A 144 0.82 2.52 0.61
N ALA A 145 1.83 2.49 -0.26
CA ALA A 145 2.79 1.40 -0.27
C ALA A 145 3.66 1.35 1.00
N GLY A 146 4.15 2.50 1.46
CA GLY A 146 4.96 2.59 2.67
C GLY A 146 4.17 2.21 3.92
N LEU A 147 2.99 2.82 4.11
CA LEU A 147 2.16 2.55 5.28
C LEU A 147 1.63 1.11 5.30
N THR A 148 1.27 0.54 4.15
CA THR A 148 0.86 -0.86 4.04
C THR A 148 1.97 -1.81 4.49
N ALA A 149 3.20 -1.61 4.01
CA ALA A 149 4.34 -2.43 4.42
C ALA A 149 4.66 -2.28 5.91
N TRP A 150 4.61 -1.04 6.44
CA TRP A 150 4.78 -0.77 7.87
C TRP A 150 3.71 -1.47 8.70
N ARG A 151 2.44 -1.33 8.31
CA ARG A 151 1.32 -1.96 9.02
C ARG A 151 1.44 -3.48 9.01
N ALA A 152 1.80 -4.08 7.88
CA ALA A 152 2.00 -5.52 7.76
C ALA A 152 3.09 -6.05 8.70
N LEU A 153 4.22 -5.37 8.80
CA LEU A 153 5.41 -5.84 9.53
C LEU A 153 5.47 -5.36 10.98
N ALA A 154 5.21 -4.06 11.20
CA ALA A 154 5.37 -3.45 12.53
C ALA A 154 4.13 -3.58 13.41
N VAL A 155 2.94 -3.32 12.84
CA VAL A 155 1.70 -3.22 13.63
C VAL A 155 1.02 -4.58 13.78
N LEU A 156 0.78 -5.26 12.67
CA LEU A 156 0.02 -6.52 12.64
C LEU A 156 0.93 -7.75 12.72
N GLY A 157 2.11 -7.68 12.11
CA GLY A 157 3.10 -8.76 12.10
C GLY A 157 4.00 -8.77 13.33
N THR A 158 4.28 -7.59 13.91
CA THR A 158 5.20 -7.44 15.07
C THR A 158 6.57 -8.07 14.83
N THR A 159 7.19 -7.76 13.67
CA THR A 159 8.50 -8.28 13.24
C THR A 159 9.58 -8.04 14.28
N ARG A 160 10.39 -9.06 14.56
CA ARG A 160 11.47 -9.04 15.55
C ARG A 160 12.82 -9.35 14.92
N PRO A 161 13.91 -8.88 15.51
CA PRO A 161 15.26 -9.26 15.07
C PRO A 161 15.43 -10.79 14.99
N GLY A 162 16.05 -11.27 13.90
CA GLY A 162 16.28 -12.68 13.65
C GLY A 162 15.10 -13.48 13.07
N GLU A 163 13.92 -12.87 12.92
CA GLU A 163 12.80 -13.52 12.25
C GLU A 163 13.06 -13.68 10.74
N GLN A 164 12.47 -14.72 10.16
CA GLN A 164 12.49 -15.00 8.73
C GLN A 164 11.26 -14.36 8.08
N VAL A 165 11.47 -13.44 7.15
CA VAL A 165 10.40 -12.73 6.43
C VAL A 165 10.48 -13.07 4.95
N LEU A 166 9.38 -13.57 4.38
CA LEU A 166 9.23 -13.77 2.94
C LEU A 166 8.42 -12.62 2.34
N ILE A 167 8.97 -12.00 1.30
CA ILE A 167 8.32 -10.89 0.60
C ILE A 167 8.09 -11.30 -0.85
N GLN A 168 6.87 -11.07 -1.34
CA GLN A 168 6.52 -11.38 -2.72
C GLN A 168 6.62 -10.15 -3.62
N GLY A 169 7.30 -10.31 -4.75
CA GLY A 169 7.39 -9.30 -5.79
C GLY A 169 8.47 -8.24 -5.55
N SER A 170 8.42 -7.21 -6.39
CA SER A 170 9.37 -6.09 -6.42
C SER A 170 8.68 -4.76 -6.69
N GLY A 171 7.37 -4.66 -6.38
CA GLY A 171 6.60 -3.43 -6.44
C GLY A 171 6.78 -2.60 -5.15
N GLY A 172 6.11 -1.44 -5.08
CA GLY A 172 6.26 -0.47 -3.98
C GLY A 172 6.15 -1.08 -2.59
N VAL A 173 5.09 -1.85 -2.31
CA VAL A 173 4.92 -2.53 -1.00
C VAL A 173 6.09 -3.48 -0.70
N ALA A 174 6.54 -4.25 -1.69
CA ALA A 174 7.64 -5.20 -1.50
C ALA A 174 8.97 -4.49 -1.19
N LEU A 175 9.25 -3.36 -1.85
CA LEU A 175 10.46 -2.58 -1.63
C LEU A 175 10.47 -1.92 -0.24
N PHE A 176 9.34 -1.36 0.19
CA PHE A 176 9.22 -0.84 1.56
C PHE A 176 9.27 -1.96 2.60
N ALA A 177 8.62 -3.10 2.34
CA ALA A 177 8.66 -4.25 3.24
C ALA A 177 10.10 -4.77 3.43
N LEU A 178 10.89 -4.83 2.35
CA LEU A 178 12.32 -5.20 2.42
C LEU A 178 13.07 -4.23 3.34
N GLN A 179 12.94 -2.93 3.12
CA GLN A 179 13.63 -1.91 3.91
C GLN A 179 13.23 -1.97 5.39
N PHE A 180 11.93 -2.06 5.69
CA PHE A 180 11.46 -2.14 7.07
C PHE A 180 11.85 -3.45 7.75
N ALA A 181 11.75 -4.59 7.08
CA ALA A 181 12.17 -5.87 7.65
C ALA A 181 13.67 -5.87 7.97
N LYS A 182 14.50 -5.30 7.09
CA LYS A 182 15.94 -5.12 7.36
C LYS A 182 16.19 -4.16 8.52
N LEU A 183 15.43 -3.06 8.60
CA LEU A 183 15.50 -2.11 9.74
C LEU A 183 15.17 -2.80 11.08
N PHE A 184 14.23 -3.74 11.08
CA PHE A 184 13.87 -4.54 12.26
C PHE A 184 14.86 -5.68 12.56
N GLY A 185 15.91 -5.86 11.75
CA GLY A 185 16.91 -6.91 11.94
C GLY A 185 16.43 -8.31 11.52
N ALA A 186 15.45 -8.41 10.66
CA ALA A 186 14.97 -9.68 10.12
C ALA A 186 15.88 -10.21 9.01
N HIS A 187 15.82 -11.53 8.78
CA HIS A 187 16.36 -12.19 7.59
C HIS A 187 15.29 -12.18 6.50
N VAL A 188 15.61 -11.57 5.36
CA VAL A 188 14.63 -11.32 4.30
C VAL A 188 14.90 -12.16 3.06
N THR A 189 13.94 -12.98 2.70
CA THR A 189 13.89 -13.64 1.40
C THR A 189 12.86 -12.93 0.51
N VAL A 190 13.25 -12.61 -0.73
CA VAL A 190 12.32 -11.99 -1.70
C VAL A 190 12.14 -12.90 -2.91
N ILE A 191 10.91 -13.09 -3.36
CA ILE A 191 10.63 -13.79 -4.62
C ILE A 191 10.22 -12.80 -5.70
N SER A 192 10.78 -12.95 -6.91
CA SER A 192 10.47 -12.11 -8.07
C SER A 192 10.48 -12.94 -9.36
N SER A 193 9.94 -12.38 -10.45
CA SER A 193 9.88 -13.05 -11.77
C SER A 193 11.08 -12.79 -12.67
N SER A 194 11.94 -11.84 -12.33
CA SER A 194 13.00 -11.31 -13.20
C SER A 194 14.33 -11.27 -12.44
N ASP A 195 15.38 -11.74 -13.07
CA ASP A 195 16.74 -11.71 -12.51
C ASP A 195 17.23 -10.26 -12.33
N GLU A 196 16.95 -9.37 -13.27
CA GLU A 196 17.30 -7.94 -13.16
C GLU A 196 16.68 -7.32 -11.89
N LYS A 197 15.41 -7.63 -11.61
CA LYS A 197 14.76 -7.16 -10.37
C LYS A 197 15.37 -7.79 -9.13
N ILE A 198 15.77 -9.07 -9.21
CA ILE A 198 16.44 -9.78 -8.11
C ILE A 198 17.79 -9.13 -7.78
N GLU A 199 18.59 -8.75 -8.76
CA GLU A 199 19.86 -8.05 -8.55
C GLU A 199 19.65 -6.74 -7.78
N ARG A 200 18.64 -5.97 -8.12
CA ARG A 200 18.27 -4.75 -7.39
C ARG A 200 17.84 -5.03 -5.95
N LEU A 201 17.06 -6.10 -5.73
CA LEU A 201 16.61 -6.50 -4.38
C LEU A 201 17.78 -6.94 -3.50
N VAL A 202 18.76 -7.66 -4.08
CA VAL A 202 20.00 -8.03 -3.38
C VAL A 202 20.81 -6.79 -3.01
N ALA A 203 20.96 -5.84 -3.96
CA ALA A 203 21.64 -4.56 -3.70
C ALA A 203 20.95 -3.73 -2.59
N MET A 204 19.63 -3.90 -2.40
CA MET A 204 18.85 -3.29 -1.32
C MET A 204 18.92 -4.06 0.01
N GLY A 205 19.63 -5.20 0.08
CA GLY A 205 19.87 -5.94 1.30
C GLY A 205 19.00 -7.18 1.51
N ALA A 206 18.36 -7.73 0.47
CA ALA A 206 17.72 -9.04 0.57
C ALA A 206 18.77 -10.13 0.86
N ASP A 207 18.56 -10.95 1.89
CA ASP A 207 19.52 -11.98 2.30
C ASP A 207 19.47 -13.22 1.38
N ALA A 208 18.30 -13.48 0.79
CA ALA A 208 18.09 -14.53 -0.18
C ALA A 208 17.01 -14.15 -1.19
N THR A 209 17.06 -14.76 -2.36
CA THR A 209 16.08 -14.51 -3.42
C THR A 209 15.73 -15.79 -4.18
N VAL A 210 14.51 -15.85 -4.72
CA VAL A 210 14.06 -16.93 -5.60
C VAL A 210 13.37 -16.34 -6.83
N ASN A 211 13.80 -16.74 -8.02
CA ASN A 211 13.09 -16.42 -9.26
C ASN A 211 11.96 -17.45 -9.46
N TYR A 212 10.71 -17.05 -9.18
CA TYR A 212 9.58 -17.94 -9.27
C TYR A 212 9.19 -18.32 -10.70
N SER A 213 9.65 -17.58 -11.72
CA SER A 213 9.45 -17.96 -13.12
C SER A 213 10.32 -19.19 -13.51
N ARG A 214 11.48 -19.34 -12.86
CA ARG A 214 12.38 -20.50 -13.04
C ARG A 214 12.11 -21.59 -11.99
N THR A 215 11.56 -21.23 -10.87
CA THR A 215 11.27 -22.14 -9.74
C THR A 215 9.78 -22.10 -9.39
N PRO A 216 8.92 -22.75 -10.19
CA PRO A 216 7.47 -22.71 -9.96
C PRO A 216 7.04 -23.21 -8.58
N ASP A 217 7.72 -24.21 -8.00
CA ASP A 217 7.56 -24.63 -6.61
C ASP A 217 8.45 -23.80 -5.66
N TRP A 218 8.23 -22.47 -5.69
CA TRP A 218 9.00 -21.55 -4.87
C TRP A 218 8.77 -21.76 -3.36
N ALA A 219 7.63 -22.32 -2.95
CA ALA A 219 7.37 -22.62 -1.55
C ALA A 219 8.38 -23.62 -0.98
N ARG A 220 8.72 -24.65 -1.76
CA ARG A 220 9.74 -25.63 -1.38
C ARG A 220 11.12 -24.96 -1.34
N ALA A 221 11.50 -24.27 -2.40
CA ALA A 221 12.81 -23.63 -2.51
C ALA A 221 13.04 -22.60 -1.38
N THR A 222 12.04 -21.77 -1.08
CA THR A 222 12.15 -20.77 -0.01
C THR A 222 12.19 -21.43 1.38
N ARG A 223 11.48 -22.54 1.58
CA ARG A 223 11.52 -23.27 2.84
C ARG A 223 12.89 -23.93 3.08
N GLU A 224 13.55 -24.41 2.04
CA GLU A 224 14.91 -24.95 2.13
C GLU A 224 15.91 -23.88 2.61
N ILE A 225 15.75 -22.60 2.19
CA ILE A 225 16.56 -21.47 2.65
C ILE A 225 16.50 -21.31 4.19
N THR A 226 15.34 -21.60 4.80
CA THR A 226 15.15 -21.52 6.25
C THR A 226 15.51 -22.81 6.99
N GLY A 227 16.24 -23.74 6.36
CA GLY A 227 16.54 -25.06 6.93
C GLY A 227 15.30 -25.91 7.20
N GLY A 228 14.23 -25.70 6.46
CA GLY A 228 12.96 -26.43 6.61
C GLY A 228 12.02 -25.87 7.68
N ARG A 229 12.44 -24.88 8.48
CA ARG A 229 11.62 -24.24 9.53
C ARG A 229 10.41 -23.50 8.95
N GLY A 230 10.61 -22.76 7.88
CA GLY A 230 9.62 -21.85 7.29
C GLY A 230 9.69 -20.42 7.87
N TYR A 231 8.86 -19.54 7.31
CA TYR A 231 8.89 -18.11 7.59
C TYR A 231 8.03 -17.73 8.79
N ASP A 232 8.47 -16.75 9.55
CA ASP A 232 7.72 -16.13 10.64
C ASP A 232 6.59 -15.29 10.06
N GLN A 233 6.90 -14.56 8.97
CA GLN A 233 5.95 -13.69 8.27
C GLN A 233 6.08 -13.83 6.76
N VAL A 234 4.95 -13.70 6.07
CA VAL A 234 4.86 -13.61 4.61
C VAL A 234 4.09 -12.34 4.25
N VAL A 235 4.71 -11.48 3.44
CA VAL A 235 4.06 -10.32 2.82
C VAL A 235 3.46 -10.77 1.50
N GLU A 236 2.15 -11.02 1.52
CA GLU A 236 1.40 -11.66 0.43
C GLU A 236 0.68 -10.61 -0.42
N VAL A 237 1.11 -10.44 -1.67
CA VAL A 237 0.53 -9.49 -2.61
C VAL A 237 -0.15 -10.15 -3.82
N GLY A 238 0.05 -11.44 -4.01
CA GLY A 238 -0.41 -12.14 -5.21
C GLY A 238 -1.86 -12.61 -5.11
N GLY A 239 -2.27 -13.23 -4.00
CA GLY A 239 -3.62 -13.74 -3.80
C GLY A 239 -3.82 -15.17 -4.30
N GLU A 240 -4.78 -15.39 -5.20
CA GLU A 240 -5.25 -16.71 -5.63
C GLU A 240 -4.15 -17.72 -5.97
N LYS A 241 -3.18 -17.33 -6.80
CA LYS A 241 -2.12 -18.23 -7.28
C LYS A 241 -0.95 -18.40 -6.32
N THR A 242 -0.78 -17.47 -5.37
CA THR A 242 0.40 -17.45 -4.48
C THR A 242 0.09 -17.92 -3.07
N LEU A 243 -1.09 -17.65 -2.53
CA LEU A 243 -1.44 -18.01 -1.16
C LEU A 243 -1.34 -19.50 -0.84
N PRO A 244 -1.68 -20.45 -1.74
CA PRO A 244 -1.45 -21.88 -1.50
C PRO A 244 0.03 -22.20 -1.24
N GLN A 245 0.95 -21.52 -1.92
CA GLN A 245 2.37 -21.70 -1.70
C GLN A 245 2.85 -20.99 -0.42
N SER A 246 2.33 -19.81 -0.12
CA SER A 246 2.57 -19.10 1.13
C SER A 246 2.19 -19.96 2.35
N LEU A 247 1.06 -20.67 2.29
CA LEU A 247 0.65 -21.64 3.32
C LEU A 247 1.59 -22.84 3.46
N ARG A 248 2.33 -23.21 2.41
CA ARG A 248 3.31 -24.30 2.44
C ARG A 248 4.64 -23.86 3.05
N CYS A 249 5.05 -22.62 2.86
CA CYS A 249 6.35 -22.12 3.34
C CYS A 249 6.29 -21.41 4.69
N ILE A 250 5.11 -21.01 5.18
CA ILE A 250 4.95 -20.43 6.52
C ILE A 250 5.24 -21.46 7.61
N ARG A 251 5.87 -21.06 8.73
CA ARG A 251 6.03 -21.92 9.90
C ARG A 251 4.73 -22.08 10.70
N PRO A 252 4.62 -23.08 11.57
CA PRO A 252 3.55 -23.09 12.57
C PRO A 252 3.54 -21.81 13.42
N GLY A 253 2.35 -21.24 13.63
CA GLY A 253 2.15 -19.98 14.35
C GLY A 253 2.58 -18.72 13.60
N GLY A 254 3.01 -18.83 12.34
CA GLY A 254 3.41 -17.71 11.51
C GLY A 254 2.21 -16.88 11.01
N THR A 255 2.50 -15.68 10.49
CA THR A 255 1.51 -14.73 9.98
C THR A 255 1.68 -14.50 8.48
N ILE A 256 0.60 -14.59 7.71
CA ILE A 256 0.55 -14.18 6.31
C ILE A 256 -0.25 -12.88 6.24
N SER A 257 0.42 -11.79 5.93
CA SER A 257 -0.19 -10.48 5.73
C SER A 257 -0.75 -10.39 4.32
N MET A 258 -2.08 -10.52 4.21
CA MET A 258 -2.83 -10.49 2.94
C MET A 258 -3.05 -9.04 2.51
N ILE A 259 -2.36 -8.61 1.47
CA ILE A 259 -2.36 -7.22 1.00
C ILE A 259 -3.01 -7.11 -0.37
N GLY A 260 -2.49 -7.89 -1.33
CA GLY A 260 -2.89 -7.82 -2.72
C GLY A 260 -3.61 -9.06 -3.21
N VAL A 261 -4.35 -8.88 -4.30
CA VAL A 261 -5.06 -9.93 -5.03
C VAL A 261 -4.71 -9.88 -6.52
N LEU A 262 -3.43 -9.61 -6.82
CA LEU A 262 -2.94 -9.37 -8.18
C LEU A 262 -3.19 -10.54 -9.15
N SER A 263 -3.27 -11.77 -8.62
CA SER A 263 -3.52 -12.98 -9.42
C SER A 263 -4.97 -13.50 -9.33
N GLY A 264 -5.82 -12.80 -8.58
CA GLY A 264 -7.22 -13.15 -8.35
C GLY A 264 -7.61 -13.00 -6.87
N ALA A 265 -8.88 -12.69 -6.63
CA ALA A 265 -9.44 -12.43 -5.29
C ALA A 265 -10.09 -13.68 -4.66
N ALA A 266 -10.42 -14.70 -5.45
CA ALA A 266 -11.00 -15.95 -4.99
C ALA A 266 -9.97 -17.06 -5.03
N MET A 267 -9.91 -17.90 -4.01
CA MET A 267 -9.00 -19.04 -4.00
C MET A 267 -9.60 -20.27 -3.33
N GLN A 268 -9.06 -21.44 -3.70
CA GLN A 268 -9.23 -22.68 -2.97
C GLN A 268 -7.94 -22.97 -2.18
N ALA A 269 -8.05 -23.08 -0.85
CA ALA A 269 -6.94 -23.45 0.01
C ALA A 269 -7.32 -24.61 0.92
N SER A 270 -6.32 -25.44 1.26
CA SER A 270 -6.49 -26.45 2.29
C SER A 270 -6.54 -25.78 3.67
N LEU A 271 -7.73 -25.71 4.27
CA LEU A 271 -7.91 -25.24 5.63
C LEU A 271 -7.13 -26.07 6.65
N GLY A 272 -6.82 -27.33 6.33
CA GLY A 272 -6.00 -28.20 7.16
C GLY A 272 -4.63 -27.57 7.49
N HIS A 273 -3.99 -26.91 6.54
CA HIS A 273 -2.72 -26.21 6.80
C HIS A 273 -2.88 -25.02 7.74
N VAL A 274 -3.98 -24.29 7.64
CA VAL A 274 -4.26 -23.15 8.54
C VAL A 274 -4.48 -23.65 9.96
N VAL A 275 -5.36 -24.66 10.12
CA VAL A 275 -5.76 -25.19 11.43
C VAL A 275 -4.59 -25.92 12.11
N THR A 276 -3.98 -26.92 11.42
CA THR A 276 -2.95 -27.79 12.02
C THR A 276 -1.65 -27.04 12.34
N ARG A 277 -1.37 -25.94 11.64
CA ARG A 277 -0.18 -25.11 11.86
C ARG A 277 -0.46 -23.82 12.61
N GLN A 278 -1.73 -23.57 13.01
CA GLN A 278 -2.13 -22.33 13.71
C GLN A 278 -1.68 -21.07 12.96
N VAL A 279 -1.79 -21.07 11.63
CA VAL A 279 -1.39 -19.95 10.78
C VAL A 279 -2.39 -18.80 10.94
N ARG A 280 -1.88 -17.58 11.05
CA ARG A 280 -2.71 -16.36 11.01
C ARG A 280 -2.75 -15.81 9.59
N LEU A 281 -3.96 -15.63 9.05
CA LEU A 281 -4.21 -14.89 7.81
C LEU A 281 -4.72 -13.52 8.21
N GLN A 282 -3.88 -12.51 8.01
CA GLN A 282 -4.17 -11.14 8.44
C GLN A 282 -4.38 -10.24 7.24
N GLY A 283 -5.61 -9.75 7.04
CA GLY A 283 -5.89 -8.71 6.06
C GLY A 283 -5.19 -7.39 6.44
N VAL A 284 -4.63 -6.74 5.44
CA VAL A 284 -3.96 -5.43 5.57
C VAL A 284 -4.54 -4.50 4.53
N THR A 285 -5.06 -3.37 4.98
CA THR A 285 -5.60 -2.32 4.14
C THR A 285 -4.93 -0.99 4.45
#